data_6ca236c11e650e1bae3b3b0872293c1c
#
_entry.id   6ca236c11e650e1bae3b3b0872293c1c
#
_cell.length_a   1.000
_cell.length_b   1.000
_cell.length_c   1.000
_cell.angle_alpha   90.00
_cell.angle_beta   90.00
_cell.angle_gamma   90.00
#
_symmetry.space_group_name_H-M   'P 1'
#
loop_
_entity.id
_entity.type
_entity.pdbx_description
1 polymer ?
#
loop_
_entity_poly.entity_id
_entity_poly.type
_entity_poly.pdbx_seq_one_letter_code
_entity_poly.pdbx_strand_id
1 'polypeptide(L)'
;MPYDKNDPRSQLGGTQTKERPTGACFAPQYFEFDKLEPDEVSDAGTRTWYVRSQNCCVAFSDGAEGDVLERSDHPDEYMVLFPGDALATISAAGGRAEVRGESIAIVPPGRSAITLGASGTVVRLFSMQASDLADKCRNADVFATADPNVPPFAPWPDPPAGHAIRVYPLAAIPNDSGR
;
A
#
# COMPACT_ATOMS: atom_id res chain seq x y z
N MET A 1 -2.57 -20.63 -8.63
CA MET A 1 -1.47 -19.79 -8.14
C MET A 1 -1.68 -18.41 -8.71
N PRO A 2 -1.63 -17.34 -7.91
CA PRO A 2 -1.92 -15.98 -8.37
C PRO A 2 -0.84 -15.38 -9.29
N TYR A 3 0.32 -16.03 -9.46
CA TYR A 3 1.41 -15.51 -10.28
C TYR A 3 1.77 -16.47 -11.40
N ASP A 4 1.93 -15.93 -12.62
CA ASP A 4 2.56 -16.65 -13.71
C ASP A 4 4.00 -17.00 -13.31
N LYS A 5 4.41 -18.25 -13.52
CA LYS A 5 5.79 -18.72 -13.24
C LYS A 5 6.83 -17.96 -14.07
N ASN A 6 6.41 -17.36 -15.16
CA ASN A 6 7.26 -16.54 -16.03
C ASN A 6 7.30 -15.07 -15.62
N ASP A 7 6.52 -14.63 -14.62
CA ASP A 7 6.61 -13.28 -14.07
C ASP A 7 7.94 -13.15 -13.30
N PRO A 8 8.85 -12.24 -13.70
CA PRO A 8 10.10 -12.02 -12.98
C PRO A 8 9.92 -11.76 -11.49
N ARG A 9 8.76 -11.19 -11.09
CA ARG A 9 8.42 -10.93 -9.69
C ARG A 9 8.17 -12.20 -8.88
N SER A 10 7.82 -13.31 -9.53
CA SER A 10 7.67 -14.61 -8.85
C SER A 10 8.98 -15.13 -8.27
N GLN A 11 10.11 -14.61 -8.73
CA GLN A 11 11.46 -15.00 -8.30
C GLN A 11 12.04 -14.05 -7.24
N LEU A 12 11.38 -12.95 -6.90
CA LEU A 12 11.85 -12.00 -5.87
C LEU A 12 11.88 -12.59 -4.46
N GLY A 13 11.14 -13.68 -4.21
CA GLY A 13 11.18 -14.46 -2.97
C GLY A 13 12.23 -15.57 -2.93
N GLY A 14 13.05 -15.70 -3.96
CA GLY A 14 14.09 -16.74 -4.05
C GLY A 14 15.23 -16.51 -3.06
N THR A 15 15.16 -17.25 -2.01
CA THR A 15 16.18 -17.73 -1.07
C THR A 15 17.59 -17.16 -1.26
N GLN A 16 17.84 -15.98 -0.79
CA GLN A 16 19.13 -15.74 -0.15
C GLN A 16 18.94 -15.98 1.36
N THR A 17 19.21 -17.20 1.80
CA THR A 17 19.52 -17.48 3.20
C THR A 17 20.84 -16.79 3.54
N LYS A 18 20.82 -15.46 3.60
CA LYS A 18 21.86 -14.74 4.32
C LYS A 18 21.68 -15.09 5.79
N GLU A 19 22.71 -15.58 6.43
CA GLU A 19 22.76 -15.66 7.89
C GLU A 19 22.23 -14.33 8.45
N ARG A 20 21.21 -14.41 9.30
CA ARG A 20 20.65 -13.20 9.90
C ARG A 20 21.77 -12.53 10.69
N PRO A 21 22.11 -11.27 10.38
CA PRO A 21 23.07 -10.55 11.22
C PRO A 21 22.55 -10.55 12.66
N THR A 22 23.38 -10.88 13.61
CA THR A 22 23.10 -10.79 15.05
C THR A 22 23.20 -9.32 15.45
N GLY A 23 22.23 -8.52 15.07
CA GLY A 23 22.13 -7.09 15.37
C GLY A 23 20.80 -6.76 16.03
N ALA A 24 20.71 -5.60 16.66
CA ALA A 24 19.48 -5.12 17.25
C ALA A 24 18.42 -4.90 16.16
N CYS A 25 17.27 -5.53 16.31
CA CYS A 25 16.08 -5.21 15.51
C CYS A 25 15.39 -3.99 16.12
N PHE A 26 14.72 -3.18 15.30
CA PHE A 26 13.79 -2.17 15.80
C PHE A 26 12.67 -2.83 16.61
N ALA A 27 12.30 -2.22 17.71
CA ALA A 27 11.17 -2.68 18.50
C ALA A 27 9.87 -2.55 17.67
N PRO A 28 8.91 -3.47 17.83
CA PRO A 28 7.60 -3.31 17.22
C PRO A 28 6.97 -1.98 17.62
N GLN A 29 6.35 -1.31 16.66
CA GLN A 29 5.60 -0.08 16.88
C GLN A 29 4.13 -0.35 16.67
N TYR A 30 3.30 0.16 17.57
CA TYR A 30 1.85 0.03 17.52
C TYR A 30 1.22 1.41 17.44
N PHE A 31 0.30 1.59 16.51
CA PHE A 31 -0.44 2.83 16.32
C PHE A 31 -1.93 2.58 16.45
N GLU A 32 -2.55 3.15 17.47
CA GLU A 32 -3.98 3.14 17.68
C GLU A 32 -4.57 4.41 17.08
N PHE A 33 -4.84 4.38 15.76
CA PHE A 33 -5.22 5.58 14.98
C PHE A 33 -6.46 6.27 15.50
N ASP A 34 -7.41 5.52 16.07
CA ASP A 34 -8.63 6.05 16.71
C ASP A 34 -8.35 6.94 17.94
N LYS A 35 -7.16 6.81 18.55
CA LYS A 35 -6.71 7.59 19.70
C LYS A 35 -5.73 8.71 19.35
N LEU A 36 -5.39 8.85 18.08
CA LEU A 36 -4.42 9.83 17.60
C LEU A 36 -5.09 10.89 16.75
N GLU A 37 -4.66 12.13 16.89
CA GLU A 37 -5.02 13.17 15.94
C GLU A 37 -4.55 12.81 14.54
N PRO A 38 -5.37 13.00 13.50
CA PRO A 38 -4.98 12.71 12.12
C PRO A 38 -3.85 13.66 11.68
N ASP A 39 -3.00 13.18 10.79
CA ASP A 39 -1.95 13.99 10.16
C ASP A 39 -2.53 14.88 9.06
N GLU A 40 -3.67 14.47 8.50
CA GLU A 40 -4.35 15.19 7.42
C GLU A 40 -5.87 14.95 7.51
N VAL A 41 -6.64 16.01 7.27
CA VAL A 41 -8.10 15.95 7.15
C VAL A 41 -8.48 16.64 5.85
N SER A 42 -9.22 15.93 4.98
CA SER A 42 -9.72 16.52 3.73
C SER A 42 -10.94 17.41 3.96
N ASP A 43 -11.30 18.21 2.95
CA ASP A 43 -12.50 19.05 2.99
C ASP A 43 -13.79 18.21 3.12
N ALA A 44 -13.79 16.98 2.64
CA ALA A 44 -14.90 16.06 2.77
C ALA A 44 -14.94 15.33 4.14
N GLY A 45 -13.89 15.47 4.95
CA GLY A 45 -13.81 14.92 6.29
C GLY A 45 -13.05 13.59 6.38
N THR A 46 -12.42 13.11 5.33
CA THR A 46 -11.51 11.95 5.42
C THR A 46 -10.33 12.28 6.31
N ARG A 47 -10.09 11.45 7.31
CA ARG A 47 -8.98 11.55 8.24
C ARG A 47 -7.88 10.58 7.85
N THR A 48 -6.64 11.04 7.72
CA THR A 48 -5.51 10.19 7.32
C THR A 48 -4.35 10.29 8.30
N TRP A 49 -3.76 9.14 8.61
CA TRP A 49 -2.56 9.00 9.43
C TRP A 49 -1.46 8.35 8.60
N TYR A 50 -0.22 8.83 8.76
CA TYR A 50 0.94 8.33 8.04
C TYR A 50 1.93 7.71 9.00
N VAL A 51 2.30 6.46 8.73
CA VAL A 51 3.36 5.74 9.45
C VAL A 51 4.22 4.98 8.46
N ARG A 52 5.42 4.60 8.87
CA ARG A 52 6.32 3.88 7.99
C ARG A 52 7.01 2.71 8.66
N SER A 53 7.43 1.75 7.85
CA SER A 53 8.54 0.84 8.08
C SER A 53 9.79 1.35 7.37
N GLN A 54 10.86 0.55 7.34
CA GLN A 54 12.08 0.97 6.66
C GLN A 54 11.85 1.20 5.14
N ASN A 55 11.11 0.32 4.47
CA ASN A 55 10.94 0.34 3.00
C ASN A 55 9.50 0.62 2.54
N CYS A 56 8.59 0.90 3.46
CA CYS A 56 7.18 1.07 3.16
C CYS A 56 6.58 2.22 3.97
N CYS A 57 5.79 3.06 3.32
CA CYS A 57 4.93 4.04 3.95
C CYS A 57 3.48 3.56 3.90
N VAL A 58 2.76 3.72 4.99
CA VAL A 58 1.35 3.36 5.12
C VAL A 58 0.54 4.62 5.39
N ALA A 59 -0.43 4.88 4.54
CA ALA A 59 -1.48 5.86 4.82
C ALA A 59 -2.76 5.11 5.21
N PHE A 60 -3.10 5.17 6.49
CA PHE A 60 -4.38 4.69 7.00
C PHE A 60 -5.40 5.81 6.93
N SER A 61 -6.53 5.60 6.29
CA SER A 61 -7.58 6.60 6.13
C SER A 61 -8.91 6.08 6.65
N ASP A 62 -9.57 6.91 7.47
CA ASP A 62 -11.00 6.79 7.78
C ASP A 62 -11.71 7.68 6.77
N GLY A 63 -12.17 7.06 5.69
CA GLY A 63 -12.63 7.72 4.48
C GLY A 63 -14.08 8.17 4.56
N ALA A 64 -14.35 9.39 4.12
CA ALA A 64 -15.68 9.94 3.96
C ALA A 64 -16.24 9.61 2.56
N GLU A 65 -17.53 9.27 2.47
CA GLU A 65 -18.21 9.07 1.20
C GLU A 65 -18.10 10.31 0.31
N GLY A 66 -17.84 10.09 -0.97
CA GLY A 66 -17.69 11.13 -1.99
C GLY A 66 -16.29 11.76 -2.05
N ASP A 67 -15.43 11.49 -1.07
CA ASP A 67 -14.08 12.03 -1.09
C ASP A 67 -13.17 11.36 -2.11
N VAL A 68 -12.08 12.05 -2.47
CA VAL A 68 -11.14 11.61 -3.50
C VAL A 68 -9.71 11.63 -2.94
N LEU A 69 -9.12 10.45 -2.87
CA LEU A 69 -7.73 10.27 -2.46
C LEU A 69 -6.83 10.32 -3.69
N GLU A 70 -6.19 11.44 -3.94
CA GLU A 70 -5.39 11.68 -5.15
C GLU A 70 -3.90 11.45 -4.96
N ARG A 71 -3.24 11.05 -6.05
CA ARG A 71 -1.80 11.13 -6.28
C ARG A 71 -1.54 11.82 -7.60
N SER A 72 -0.81 12.93 -7.59
CA SER A 72 -0.54 13.72 -8.81
C SER A 72 0.53 13.07 -9.68
N ASP A 73 1.59 12.53 -9.07
CA ASP A 73 2.70 11.86 -9.73
C ASP A 73 3.32 10.86 -8.75
N HIS A 74 2.95 9.58 -8.89
CA HIS A 74 3.47 8.53 -8.01
C HIS A 74 4.58 7.76 -8.71
N PRO A 75 5.74 7.52 -8.07
CA PRO A 75 6.93 7.01 -8.76
C PRO A 75 6.81 5.54 -9.19
N ASP A 76 6.06 4.73 -8.47
CA ASP A 76 5.93 3.29 -8.70
C ASP A 76 4.50 2.77 -8.45
N GLU A 77 4.28 1.46 -8.56
CA GLU A 77 3.00 0.85 -8.18
C GLU A 77 2.80 0.93 -6.67
N TYR A 78 1.57 1.18 -6.25
CA TYR A 78 1.21 1.09 -4.84
C TYR A 78 0.00 0.19 -4.62
N MET A 79 -0.11 -0.35 -3.41
CA MET A 79 -1.19 -1.24 -3.01
C MET A 79 -2.23 -0.48 -2.20
N VAL A 80 -3.50 -0.86 -2.41
CA VAL A 80 -4.62 -0.36 -1.61
C VAL A 80 -5.39 -1.54 -1.05
N LEU A 81 -5.62 -1.52 0.26
CA LEU A 81 -6.48 -2.46 0.95
C LEU A 81 -7.82 -1.78 1.23
N PHE A 82 -8.89 -2.42 0.85
CA PHE A 82 -10.26 -2.03 1.12
C PHE A 82 -10.91 -3.10 2.00
N PRO A 83 -10.94 -2.91 3.32
CA PRO A 83 -11.61 -3.87 4.21
C PRO A 83 -13.14 -3.74 4.15
N GLY A 84 -13.83 -4.83 4.45
CA GLY A 84 -15.29 -4.85 4.60
C GLY A 84 -16.08 -4.59 3.33
N ASP A 85 -17.20 -3.90 3.45
CA ASP A 85 -18.15 -3.63 2.34
C ASP A 85 -17.78 -2.37 1.56
N ALA A 86 -16.49 -2.23 1.19
CA ALA A 86 -16.00 -1.05 0.51
C ALA A 86 -16.67 -0.81 -0.84
N LEU A 87 -16.93 0.46 -1.15
CA LEU A 87 -17.34 0.93 -2.48
C LEU A 87 -16.37 2.03 -2.89
N ALA A 88 -15.66 1.84 -3.98
CA ALA A 88 -14.74 2.85 -4.51
C ALA A 88 -14.58 2.72 -6.02
N THR A 89 -14.10 3.79 -6.62
CA THR A 89 -13.66 3.80 -8.02
C THR A 89 -12.21 4.26 -8.07
N ILE A 90 -11.35 3.47 -8.69
CA ILE A 90 -9.96 3.81 -8.94
C ILE A 90 -9.82 4.29 -10.37
N SER A 91 -9.20 5.45 -10.58
CA SER A 91 -8.84 5.97 -11.88
C SER A 91 -7.34 6.21 -11.91
N ALA A 92 -6.65 5.71 -12.95
CA ALA A 92 -5.21 5.89 -13.13
C ALA A 92 -4.86 5.85 -14.62
N ALA A 93 -3.58 5.96 -14.95
CA ALA A 93 -3.12 5.85 -16.33
C ALA A 93 -3.70 4.59 -17.01
N GLY A 94 -4.39 4.79 -18.10
CA GLY A 94 -4.93 3.70 -18.94
C GLY A 94 -6.26 3.12 -18.51
N GLY A 95 -6.93 3.61 -17.43
CA GLY A 95 -8.22 3.02 -17.10
C GLY A 95 -8.91 3.45 -15.82
N ARG A 96 -10.02 2.76 -15.60
CA ARG A 96 -10.85 2.89 -14.41
C ARG A 96 -11.27 1.50 -13.94
N ALA A 97 -11.30 1.28 -12.64
CA ALA A 97 -11.77 0.05 -12.03
C ALA A 97 -12.71 0.35 -10.86
N GLU A 98 -13.72 -0.50 -10.69
CA GLU A 98 -14.62 -0.46 -9.54
C GLU A 98 -14.16 -1.44 -8.47
N VAL A 99 -14.28 -1.02 -7.22
CA VAL A 99 -14.06 -1.83 -6.02
C VAL A 99 -15.41 -2.03 -5.36
N ARG A 100 -15.76 -3.29 -5.09
CA ARG A 100 -16.98 -3.67 -4.38
C ARG A 100 -16.64 -4.75 -3.36
N GLY A 101 -16.83 -4.43 -2.08
CA GLY A 101 -16.49 -5.32 -0.97
C GLY A 101 -15.00 -5.39 -0.69
N GLU A 102 -14.64 -6.31 0.19
CA GLU A 102 -13.27 -6.48 0.63
C GLU A 102 -12.34 -6.85 -0.54
N SER A 103 -11.31 -6.04 -0.75
CA SER A 103 -10.47 -6.15 -1.94
C SER A 103 -9.05 -5.63 -1.71
N ILE A 104 -8.12 -6.16 -2.49
CA ILE A 104 -6.79 -5.56 -2.68
C ILE A 104 -6.75 -4.98 -4.09
N ALA A 105 -6.25 -3.76 -4.23
CA ALA A 105 -5.97 -3.17 -5.53
C ALA A 105 -4.50 -2.81 -5.67
N ILE A 106 -3.98 -2.96 -6.88
CA ILE A 106 -2.68 -2.43 -7.28
C ILE A 106 -2.94 -1.28 -8.24
N VAL A 107 -2.38 -0.14 -7.92
CA VAL A 107 -2.53 1.10 -8.71
C VAL A 107 -1.21 1.40 -9.40
N PRO A 108 -1.22 1.65 -10.72
CA PRO A 108 -0.02 1.92 -11.48
C PRO A 108 0.64 3.26 -11.11
N PRO A 109 1.93 3.46 -11.46
CA PRO A 109 2.62 4.74 -11.27
C PRO A 109 1.95 5.89 -12.04
N GLY A 110 2.30 7.11 -11.68
CA GLY A 110 1.78 8.35 -12.24
C GLY A 110 0.56 8.88 -11.50
N ARG A 111 -0.30 9.60 -12.22
CA ARG A 111 -1.51 10.20 -11.64
C ARG A 111 -2.56 9.15 -11.38
N SER A 112 -3.15 9.21 -10.19
CA SER A 112 -4.27 8.35 -9.81
C SER A 112 -5.22 9.05 -8.84
N ALA A 113 -6.47 8.56 -8.81
CA ALA A 113 -7.50 9.02 -7.91
C ALA A 113 -8.35 7.83 -7.44
N ILE A 114 -8.68 7.79 -6.16
CA ILE A 114 -9.59 6.82 -5.56
C ILE A 114 -10.79 7.61 -5.04
N THR A 115 -11.92 7.51 -5.74
CA THR A 115 -13.18 8.11 -5.29
C THR A 115 -13.92 7.13 -4.38
N LEU A 116 -14.24 7.55 -3.18
CA LEU A 116 -14.93 6.73 -2.19
C LEU A 116 -16.44 6.77 -2.44
N GLY A 117 -17.05 5.65 -2.74
CA GLY A 117 -18.49 5.51 -2.94
C GLY A 117 -19.27 5.24 -1.66
N ALA A 118 -18.56 4.97 -0.56
CA ALA A 118 -19.09 4.83 0.79
C ALA A 118 -18.01 5.21 1.80
N SER A 119 -18.43 5.63 3.00
CA SER A 119 -17.49 5.85 4.11
C SER A 119 -16.90 4.54 4.59
N GLY A 120 -15.63 4.54 4.99
CA GLY A 120 -14.98 3.36 5.51
C GLY A 120 -13.44 3.45 5.49
N THR A 121 -12.82 2.40 5.99
CA THR A 121 -11.36 2.33 6.06
C THR A 121 -10.75 2.09 4.69
N VAL A 122 -9.68 2.84 4.38
CA VAL A 122 -8.82 2.60 3.23
C VAL A 122 -7.36 2.62 3.69
N VAL A 123 -6.60 1.56 3.36
CA VAL A 123 -5.18 1.49 3.70
C VAL A 123 -4.38 1.49 2.41
N ARG A 124 -3.52 2.50 2.25
CA ARG A 124 -2.63 2.62 1.09
C ARG A 124 -1.19 2.35 1.53
N LEU A 125 -0.53 1.44 0.81
CA LEU A 125 0.85 1.05 1.06
C LEU A 125 1.71 1.53 -0.10
N PHE A 126 2.68 2.36 0.20
CA PHE A 126 3.59 2.96 -0.76
C PHE A 126 5.02 2.51 -0.50
N SER A 127 5.85 2.45 -1.53
CA SER A 127 7.29 2.31 -1.33
C SER A 127 7.89 3.61 -0.79
N MET A 128 9.11 3.53 -0.30
CA MET A 128 9.85 4.72 0.17
C MET A 128 10.31 5.64 -0.97
N GLN A 129 10.01 5.33 -2.24
CA GLN A 129 10.19 6.27 -3.34
C GLN A 129 9.21 7.46 -3.27
N ALA A 130 8.07 7.29 -2.59
CA ALA A 130 7.14 8.36 -2.28
C ALA A 130 7.66 9.25 -1.13
N SER A 131 8.73 10.00 -1.39
CA SER A 131 9.42 10.80 -0.36
C SER A 131 8.50 11.85 0.28
N ASP A 132 7.57 12.40 -0.49
CA ASP A 132 6.56 13.35 -0.01
C ASP A 132 5.63 12.76 1.07
N LEU A 133 5.38 11.45 1.03
CA LEU A 133 4.62 10.74 2.06
C LEU A 133 5.52 10.29 3.21
N ALA A 134 6.75 9.90 2.92
CA ALA A 134 7.71 9.50 3.92
C ALA A 134 7.97 10.61 4.94
N ASP A 135 8.03 11.84 4.49
CA ASP A 135 8.26 13.02 5.33
C ASP A 135 7.05 13.34 6.23
N LYS A 136 5.84 12.87 5.89
CA LYS A 136 4.63 13.00 6.70
C LYS A 136 4.53 11.94 7.81
N CYS A 137 5.34 10.88 7.76
CA CYS A 137 5.22 9.77 8.70
C CYS A 137 5.64 10.17 10.11
N ARG A 138 4.77 9.92 11.11
CA ARG A 138 4.99 10.26 12.52
C ARG A 138 6.24 9.64 13.13
N ASN A 139 6.66 8.51 12.58
CA ASN A 139 7.81 7.75 13.04
C ASN A 139 8.99 7.78 12.05
N ALA A 140 9.11 8.84 11.27
CA ALA A 140 10.15 8.96 10.26
C ALA A 140 11.57 8.88 10.85
N ASP A 141 11.76 9.45 12.03
CA ASP A 141 13.03 9.50 12.76
C ASP A 141 13.54 8.14 13.22
N VAL A 142 12.63 7.20 13.52
CA VAL A 142 12.99 5.84 13.95
C VAL A 142 13.84 5.12 12.91
N PHE A 143 13.64 5.44 11.64
CA PHE A 143 14.34 4.82 10.52
C PHE A 143 15.46 5.71 9.94
N ALA A 144 15.93 6.70 10.68
CA ALA A 144 17.08 7.53 10.28
C ALA A 144 18.35 6.70 10.05
N THR A 145 18.47 5.58 10.76
CA THR A 145 19.50 4.56 10.51
C THR A 145 18.83 3.27 10.06
N ALA A 146 19.23 2.77 8.88
CA ALA A 146 18.68 1.53 8.34
C ALA A 146 19.03 0.32 9.20
N ASP A 147 18.07 -0.59 9.40
CA ASP A 147 18.32 -1.88 10.00
C ASP A 147 19.10 -2.77 9.01
N PRO A 148 20.27 -3.31 9.39
CA PRO A 148 21.07 -4.16 8.51
C PRO A 148 20.38 -5.46 8.12
N ASN A 149 19.36 -5.89 8.86
CA ASN A 149 18.57 -7.08 8.57
C ASN A 149 17.51 -6.83 7.47
N VAL A 150 17.20 -5.57 7.17
CA VAL A 150 16.26 -5.22 6.10
C VAL A 150 17.05 -4.94 4.84
N PRO A 151 16.84 -5.69 3.75
CA PRO A 151 17.51 -5.41 2.49
C PRO A 151 17.26 -3.96 2.05
N PRO A 152 18.24 -3.30 1.42
CA PRO A 152 17.99 -1.99 0.81
C PRO A 152 16.88 -2.11 -0.23
N PHE A 153 16.12 -1.04 -0.40
CA PHE A 153 15.10 -0.97 -1.43
C PHE A 153 15.72 -1.25 -2.80
N ALA A 154 15.09 -2.13 -3.56
CA ALA A 154 15.40 -2.37 -4.97
C ALA A 154 14.13 -2.17 -5.80
N PRO A 155 14.20 -1.46 -6.93
CA PRO A 155 13.05 -1.32 -7.82
C PRO A 155 12.54 -2.69 -8.25
N TRP A 156 11.23 -2.83 -8.28
CA TRP A 156 10.62 -4.04 -8.81
C TRP A 156 10.67 -4.01 -10.34
N PRO A 157 10.83 -5.17 -11.00
CA PRO A 157 10.74 -5.23 -12.45
C PRO A 157 9.32 -4.89 -12.90
N ASP A 158 9.22 -4.28 -14.09
CA ASP A 158 7.94 -3.96 -14.68
C ASP A 158 7.07 -5.22 -14.86
N PRO A 159 5.75 -5.10 -14.68
CA PRO A 159 4.85 -6.23 -14.93
C PRO A 159 4.90 -6.64 -16.41
N PRO A 160 4.93 -7.95 -16.73
CA PRO A 160 5.04 -8.45 -18.11
C PRO A 160 3.95 -7.94 -19.05
N ALA A 161 2.75 -7.66 -18.51
CA ALA A 161 1.61 -7.13 -19.25
C ALA A 161 1.52 -5.58 -19.23
N GLY A 162 2.56 -4.91 -18.73
CA GLY A 162 2.54 -3.47 -18.49
C GLY A 162 1.77 -3.06 -17.24
N HIS A 163 1.84 -1.79 -16.91
CA HIS A 163 1.16 -1.23 -15.76
C HIS A 163 -0.35 -1.06 -16.02
N ALA A 164 -1.17 -1.59 -15.12
CA ALA A 164 -2.63 -1.46 -15.15
C ALA A 164 -3.21 -1.49 -13.74
N ILE A 165 -4.42 -0.96 -13.57
CA ILE A 165 -5.17 -1.15 -12.33
C ILE A 165 -5.56 -2.63 -12.25
N ARG A 166 -5.25 -3.27 -11.13
CA ARG A 166 -5.61 -4.67 -10.84
C ARG A 166 -6.37 -4.70 -9.53
N VAL A 167 -7.58 -5.26 -9.54
CA VAL A 167 -8.41 -5.43 -8.34
C VAL A 167 -8.61 -6.90 -8.08
N TYR A 168 -8.37 -7.31 -6.86
CA TYR A 168 -8.49 -8.69 -6.36
C TYR A 168 -9.52 -8.72 -5.23
N PRO A 169 -10.80 -8.99 -5.52
CA PRO A 169 -11.82 -9.19 -4.48
C PRO A 169 -11.45 -10.41 -3.63
N LEU A 170 -11.49 -10.28 -2.31
CA LEU A 170 -11.17 -11.39 -1.40
C LEU A 170 -12.09 -12.59 -1.61
N ALA A 171 -13.36 -12.33 -1.90
CA ALA A 171 -14.35 -13.38 -2.19
C ALA A 171 -14.02 -14.21 -3.44
N ALA A 172 -13.19 -13.69 -4.35
CA ALA A 172 -12.76 -14.40 -5.56
C ALA A 172 -11.48 -15.23 -5.34
N ILE A 173 -10.82 -15.10 -4.19
CA ILE A 173 -9.63 -15.89 -3.84
C ILE A 173 -10.11 -17.24 -3.34
N PRO A 174 -9.74 -18.36 -3.98
CA PRO A 174 -10.13 -19.69 -3.53
C PRO A 174 -9.66 -19.91 -2.10
N ASN A 175 -10.61 -20.26 -1.20
CA ASN A 175 -10.28 -20.77 0.12
C ASN A 175 -9.68 -22.17 -0.04
N ASP A 176 -8.39 -22.26 -0.20
CA ASP A 176 -7.67 -23.53 -0.17
C ASP A 176 -7.56 -23.98 1.30
N SER A 177 -8.66 -24.61 1.79
CA SER A 177 -8.75 -25.19 3.13
C SER A 177 -7.88 -26.45 3.30
N GLY A 178 -6.96 -26.68 2.38
CA GLY A 178 -6.11 -27.86 2.28
C GLY A 178 -4.67 -27.67 2.77
N ARG A 179 -4.46 -26.90 3.88
CA ARG A 179 -3.17 -26.90 4.58
C ARG A 179 -3.33 -27.05 6.05
#